data_277158e7551ab6fdf00b4532a8bef2f2
#
_entry.id   277158e7551ab6fdf00b4532a8bef2f2
#
_cell.length_a   1.000
_cell.length_b   1.000
_cell.length_c   1.000
_cell.angle_alpha   90.00
_cell.angle_beta   90.00
_cell.angle_gamma   90.00
#
_symmetry.space_group_name_H-M   'P 1'
#
loop_
_entity.id
_entity.type
_entity.pdbx_description
1 polymer ?
#
loop_
_entity_poly.entity_id
_entity_poly.type
_entity_poly.pdbx_seq_one_letter_code
_entity_poly.pdbx_strand_id
1 'polypeptide(L)'
;MLGNKAVARGLYEAGCTIASSYPGTPSTEITEEVAKFEEVYAEWAPNEKVAMEAAIGASIGGARSFCAMKHVGLNVAADPLFTASYTGVNGGMLIAVADDPGMHSSQNEQDSRHYAEAAKLMMLEPSDSAECLQFTKDAFELSERFDLPVLLRLSTRISHSQSIVDTGERQDVPLREYKKNPQKYVMMPGNAKGRHVAVEERQRAIKAYAENCPYNRVEMGDRKLGIITGGVAYQYAKEAFPQASFLKLGISYPLPEQLLRDFAAEVETLYVVEELDPFIENHCRALGLEVKGKEEFTLLYEYSQTYLRERIAGEKPEYLTLDENIPVRPPVMCPGCPHRGLFYTLHKLGVTVFGDIGCYTLGAAPPLQAMDTTVCMGASISGLHGFNKARGSESAKNSVAVIGDSTFMHSGVTGLINITYNKGISTVIVLDNSITGMTGHQQNPTTGLTLKNEPTYMVSIEKMCEGAGVRRIRVVDPNELYELKKIITEELAADEPSVIITRRPCVLLKKVKKNPPFHVDRARCVSCKMCLGIGCPAISMKEGKAQIDATLCVGCDLCQRLCKPGAIKKHDED
;
A
#
# COMPACT_ATOMS: atom_id res chain seq x y z
N MET A 1 9.86 -18.25 9.07
CA MET A 1 9.51 -16.82 9.34
C MET A 1 8.96 -16.21 8.07
N LEU A 2 7.98 -15.31 8.16
CA LEU A 2 7.49 -14.53 7.00
C LEU A 2 8.56 -13.53 6.53
N GLY A 3 8.59 -13.19 5.25
CA GLY A 3 9.53 -12.21 4.70
C GLY A 3 9.48 -10.86 5.42
N ASN A 4 8.29 -10.28 5.63
CA ASN A 4 8.15 -9.04 6.39
C ASN A 4 8.69 -9.14 7.84
N LYS A 5 8.50 -10.29 8.49
CA LYS A 5 9.06 -10.54 9.84
C LYS A 5 10.57 -10.69 9.81
N ALA A 6 11.10 -11.28 8.75
CA ALA A 6 12.54 -11.43 8.56
C ALA A 6 13.22 -10.08 8.34
N VAL A 7 12.60 -9.17 7.57
CA VAL A 7 13.06 -7.78 7.45
C VAL A 7 13.06 -7.09 8.82
N ALA A 8 11.95 -7.17 9.57
CA ALA A 8 11.85 -6.58 10.90
C ALA A 8 12.91 -7.13 11.87
N ARG A 9 13.17 -8.45 11.80
CA ARG A 9 14.24 -9.09 12.58
C ARG A 9 15.63 -8.59 12.13
N GLY A 10 15.86 -8.46 10.83
CA GLY A 10 17.10 -7.90 10.29
C GLY A 10 17.36 -6.46 10.74
N LEU A 11 16.30 -5.61 10.79
CA LEU A 11 16.38 -4.26 11.34
C LEU A 11 16.83 -4.27 12.80
N TYR A 12 16.23 -5.15 13.61
CA TYR A 12 16.61 -5.31 15.02
C TYR A 12 18.07 -5.75 15.15
N GLU A 13 18.46 -6.82 14.47
CA GLU A 13 19.84 -7.36 14.55
C GLU A 13 20.89 -6.37 14.05
N ALA A 14 20.57 -5.58 13.03
CA ALA A 14 21.46 -4.54 12.50
C ALA A 14 21.58 -3.28 13.39
N GLY A 15 20.94 -3.24 14.55
CA GLY A 15 21.00 -2.06 15.41
C GLY A 15 20.24 -0.84 14.89
N CYS A 16 19.22 -1.03 14.05
CA CYS A 16 18.29 0.04 13.68
C CYS A 16 17.59 0.56 14.94
N THR A 17 17.46 1.88 15.06
CA THR A 17 16.83 2.54 16.22
C THR A 17 15.61 3.36 15.88
N ILE A 18 15.43 3.74 14.62
CA ILE A 18 14.30 4.57 14.16
C ILE A 18 13.61 3.91 12.97
N ALA A 19 12.30 3.69 13.08
CA ALA A 19 11.45 3.20 11.99
C ALA A 19 10.20 4.06 11.84
N SER A 20 10.00 4.69 10.69
CA SER A 20 8.84 5.50 10.40
C SER A 20 8.21 5.04 9.08
N SER A 21 6.90 4.79 9.05
CA SER A 21 6.22 4.26 7.85
C SER A 21 4.78 4.78 7.76
N TYR A 22 4.17 4.61 6.60
CA TYR A 22 2.72 4.67 6.44
C TYR A 22 2.19 3.28 6.08
N PRO A 23 1.05 2.83 6.63
CA PRO A 23 0.54 1.49 6.36
C PRO A 23 0.19 1.27 4.89
N GLY A 24 0.80 0.26 4.25
CA GLY A 24 0.58 -0.07 2.84
C GLY A 24 0.87 -1.55 2.56
N THR A 25 -0.17 -2.39 2.39
CA THR A 25 0.00 -3.81 2.02
C THR A 25 0.69 -3.92 0.66
N PRO A 26 1.79 -4.72 0.53
CA PRO A 26 2.19 -5.82 1.40
C PRO A 26 3.28 -5.50 2.44
N SER A 27 3.72 -4.25 2.66
CA SER A 27 4.84 -3.91 3.54
C SER A 27 4.44 -3.56 5.00
N THR A 28 3.15 -3.47 5.30
CA THR A 28 2.64 -2.97 6.60
C THR A 28 3.23 -3.70 7.80
N GLU A 29 3.30 -5.02 7.74
CA GLU A 29 3.71 -5.88 8.86
C GLU A 29 5.18 -5.67 9.26
N ILE A 30 6.04 -5.13 8.40
CA ILE A 30 7.44 -4.86 8.76
C ILE A 30 7.49 -3.90 9.96
N THR A 31 6.77 -2.78 9.87
CA THR A 31 6.78 -1.78 10.94
C THR A 31 6.01 -2.25 12.18
N GLU A 32 4.94 -3.02 12.00
CA GLU A 32 4.23 -3.65 13.13
C GLU A 32 5.10 -4.64 13.90
N GLU A 33 5.91 -5.44 13.19
CA GLU A 33 6.80 -6.42 13.81
C GLU A 33 8.02 -5.75 14.47
N VAL A 34 8.63 -4.75 13.82
CA VAL A 34 9.77 -4.04 14.41
C VAL A 34 9.38 -3.24 15.65
N ALA A 35 8.15 -2.75 15.73
CA ALA A 35 7.62 -2.03 16.89
C ALA A 35 7.53 -2.87 18.17
N LYS A 36 7.63 -4.20 18.07
CA LYS A 36 7.65 -5.11 19.22
C LYS A 36 8.98 -5.11 19.95
N PHE A 37 10.05 -4.61 19.33
CA PHE A 37 11.35 -4.45 19.96
C PHE A 37 11.42 -3.10 20.68
N GLU A 38 11.75 -3.13 21.96
CA GLU A 38 11.80 -1.90 22.81
C GLU A 38 12.91 -0.95 22.39
N GLU A 39 14.00 -1.48 21.84
CA GLU A 39 15.18 -0.73 21.39
C GLU A 39 14.92 0.07 20.10
N VAL A 40 13.78 -0.14 19.44
CA VAL A 40 13.42 0.55 18.21
C VAL A 40 12.24 1.50 18.46
N TYR A 41 12.48 2.78 18.26
CA TYR A 41 11.41 3.74 18.13
C TYR A 41 10.70 3.51 16.80
N ALA A 42 9.44 3.17 16.83
CA ALA A 42 8.63 2.92 15.63
C ALA A 42 7.35 3.77 15.64
N GLU A 43 7.01 4.35 14.49
CA GLU A 43 5.84 5.22 14.36
C GLU A 43 5.08 5.02 13.05
N TRP A 44 3.79 5.35 13.06
CA TRP A 44 3.01 5.62 11.85
C TRP A 44 3.04 7.11 11.53
N ALA A 45 3.66 7.48 10.41
CA ALA A 45 3.57 8.83 9.86
C ALA A 45 2.21 9.04 9.16
N PRO A 46 1.77 10.28 8.94
CA PRO A 46 0.52 10.56 8.24
C PRO A 46 0.54 10.20 6.75
N ASN A 47 1.73 10.14 6.12
CA ASN A 47 1.95 9.66 4.75
C ASN A 47 3.41 9.24 4.54
N GLU A 48 3.71 8.63 3.38
CA GLU A 48 5.03 8.08 3.07
C GLU A 48 6.11 9.16 2.89
N LYS A 49 5.73 10.36 2.41
CA LYS A 49 6.67 11.49 2.30
C LYS A 49 7.19 11.87 3.69
N VAL A 50 6.30 12.05 4.65
CA VAL A 50 6.66 12.39 6.04
C VAL A 50 7.45 11.26 6.69
N ALA A 51 7.07 9.98 6.45
CA ALA A 51 7.82 8.83 6.94
C ALA A 51 9.26 8.82 6.46
N MET A 52 9.48 9.05 5.16
CA MET A 52 10.81 9.11 4.57
C MET A 52 11.61 10.31 5.09
N GLU A 53 10.99 11.48 5.21
CA GLU A 53 11.63 12.67 5.76
C GLU A 53 12.07 12.47 7.22
N ALA A 54 11.27 11.80 8.04
CA ALA A 54 11.62 11.44 9.41
C ALA A 54 12.82 10.48 9.45
N ALA A 55 12.84 9.46 8.58
CA ALA A 55 13.96 8.53 8.46
C ALA A 55 15.25 9.23 7.96
N ILE A 56 15.14 10.15 7.00
CA ILE A 56 16.27 10.99 6.54
C ILE A 56 16.81 11.84 7.70
N GLY A 57 15.92 12.49 8.45
CA GLY A 57 16.30 13.30 9.61
C GLY A 57 17.03 12.48 10.67
N ALA A 58 16.55 11.27 10.95
CA ALA A 58 17.18 10.34 11.89
C ALA A 58 18.57 9.89 11.40
N SER A 59 18.70 9.57 10.10
CA SER A 59 19.98 9.24 9.48
C SER A 59 20.98 10.41 9.54
N ILE A 60 20.56 11.63 9.25
CA ILE A 60 21.40 12.84 9.39
C ILE A 60 21.83 13.00 10.85
N GLY A 61 20.94 12.71 11.80
CA GLY A 61 21.23 12.71 13.25
C GLY A 61 22.21 11.62 13.69
N GLY A 62 22.57 10.68 12.83
CA GLY A 62 23.56 9.63 13.09
C GLY A 62 22.98 8.26 13.45
N ALA A 63 21.66 8.10 13.45
CA ALA A 63 21.00 6.83 13.75
C ALA A 63 20.89 5.95 12.50
N ARG A 64 20.96 4.61 12.66
CA ARG A 64 20.44 3.69 11.64
C ARG A 64 18.94 3.81 11.59
N SER A 65 18.39 4.16 10.43
CA SER A 65 16.98 4.49 10.23
C SER A 65 16.33 3.70 9.10
N PHE A 66 15.02 3.56 9.19
CA PHE A 66 14.23 2.74 8.28
C PHE A 66 12.90 3.39 7.93
N CYS A 67 12.45 3.22 6.68
CA CYS A 67 11.05 3.41 6.30
C CYS A 67 10.58 2.31 5.36
N ALA A 68 9.28 1.99 5.43
CA ALA A 68 8.65 1.01 4.56
C ALA A 68 7.42 1.60 3.86
N MET A 69 7.21 1.18 2.63
CA MET A 69 6.07 1.56 1.82
C MET A 69 5.81 0.58 0.68
N LYS A 70 4.61 0.60 0.14
CA LYS A 70 4.35 -0.08 -1.14
C LYS A 70 4.78 0.82 -2.32
N HIS A 71 4.77 0.27 -3.55
CA HIS A 71 5.20 1.01 -4.74
C HIS A 71 4.48 2.35 -4.94
N VAL A 72 3.16 2.44 -4.71
CA VAL A 72 2.43 3.72 -4.83
C VAL A 72 2.81 4.71 -3.74
N GLY A 73 3.25 4.24 -2.57
CA GLY A 73 3.80 5.09 -1.51
C GLY A 73 5.16 5.67 -1.91
N LEU A 74 5.96 4.93 -2.69
CA LEU A 74 7.21 5.45 -3.23
C LEU A 74 6.97 6.64 -4.18
N ASN A 75 5.85 6.66 -4.92
CA ASN A 75 5.46 7.82 -5.71
C ASN A 75 5.22 9.06 -4.83
N VAL A 76 4.60 8.88 -3.67
CA VAL A 76 4.36 9.97 -2.70
C VAL A 76 5.68 10.47 -2.10
N ALA A 77 6.62 9.58 -1.86
CA ALA A 77 7.93 9.85 -1.27
C ALA A 77 9.04 10.12 -2.30
N ALA A 78 8.71 10.27 -3.58
CA ALA A 78 9.70 10.42 -4.64
C ALA A 78 10.61 11.65 -4.45
N ASP A 79 10.06 12.81 -4.11
CA ASP A 79 10.84 14.04 -3.92
C ASP A 79 11.93 13.90 -2.83
N PRO A 80 11.62 13.48 -1.59
CA PRO A 80 12.67 13.22 -0.60
C PRO A 80 13.61 12.07 -1.00
N LEU A 81 13.15 11.03 -1.73
CA LEU A 81 14.01 9.94 -2.21
C LEU A 81 15.12 10.46 -3.13
N PHE A 82 14.77 11.23 -4.16
CA PHE A 82 15.74 11.78 -5.11
C PHE A 82 16.72 12.73 -4.43
N THR A 83 16.24 13.55 -3.49
CA THR A 83 17.09 14.47 -2.75
C THR A 83 18.00 13.75 -1.74
N ALA A 84 17.52 12.67 -1.10
CA ALA A 84 18.33 11.84 -0.19
C ALA A 84 19.50 11.17 -0.92
N SER A 85 19.34 10.82 -2.19
CA SER A 85 20.45 10.35 -3.02
C SER A 85 21.58 11.39 -3.09
N TYR A 86 21.28 12.67 -3.15
CA TYR A 86 22.29 13.75 -3.19
C TYR A 86 22.87 14.02 -1.80
N THR A 87 22.05 14.14 -0.76
CA THR A 87 22.54 14.44 0.60
C THR A 87 23.38 13.30 1.17
N GLY A 88 23.12 12.06 0.74
CA GLY A 88 23.71 10.88 1.38
C GLY A 88 23.23 10.71 2.81
N VAL A 89 23.98 9.96 3.61
CA VAL A 89 23.63 9.56 4.97
C VAL A 89 24.70 9.97 5.99
N ASN A 90 24.37 9.91 7.29
CA ASN A 90 25.32 9.90 8.39
C ASN A 90 25.25 8.55 9.09
N GLY A 91 24.11 8.20 9.70
CA GLY A 91 23.79 6.81 10.02
C GLY A 91 23.17 6.12 8.81
N GLY A 92 23.34 4.81 8.69
CA GLY A 92 22.79 4.04 7.58
C GLY A 92 21.26 4.17 7.44
N MET A 93 20.75 4.21 6.21
CA MET A 93 19.32 4.31 5.94
C MET A 93 18.87 3.22 4.97
N LEU A 94 17.82 2.50 5.35
CA LEU A 94 17.18 1.47 4.54
C LEU A 94 15.74 1.87 4.22
N ILE A 95 15.35 1.69 2.96
CA ILE A 95 13.99 1.95 2.46
C ILE A 95 13.45 0.64 1.88
N ALA A 96 12.47 0.01 2.53
CA ALA A 96 11.80 -1.14 1.97
C ALA A 96 10.64 -0.71 1.07
N VAL A 97 10.63 -1.21 -0.16
CA VAL A 97 9.56 -0.96 -1.14
C VAL A 97 8.99 -2.29 -1.57
N ALA A 98 7.67 -2.44 -1.43
CA ALA A 98 6.99 -3.67 -1.82
C ALA A 98 6.15 -3.46 -3.09
N ASP A 99 6.56 -4.13 -4.17
CA ASP A 99 5.80 -4.22 -5.42
C ASP A 99 4.69 -5.28 -5.29
N ASP A 100 3.65 -5.15 -6.11
CA ASP A 100 2.47 -6.01 -6.05
C ASP A 100 2.12 -6.57 -7.44
N PRO A 101 2.96 -7.47 -8.00
CA PRO A 101 2.65 -8.16 -9.25
C PRO A 101 1.29 -8.87 -9.13
N GLY A 102 0.43 -8.70 -10.14
CA GLY A 102 -0.93 -9.23 -10.11
C GLY A 102 -1.94 -8.36 -9.37
N MET A 103 -1.53 -7.22 -8.81
CA MET A 103 -2.42 -6.23 -8.16
C MET A 103 -3.33 -6.84 -7.08
N HIS A 104 -2.79 -7.70 -6.19
CA HIS A 104 -3.57 -8.34 -5.12
C HIS A 104 -4.22 -7.33 -4.17
N SER A 105 -3.56 -6.18 -3.96
CA SER A 105 -4.07 -5.11 -3.09
C SER A 105 -3.78 -3.70 -3.63
N SER A 106 -3.54 -3.56 -4.94
CA SER A 106 -3.10 -2.31 -5.56
C SER A 106 -4.02 -1.88 -6.70
N GLN A 107 -4.04 -0.59 -6.99
CA GLN A 107 -4.82 0.01 -8.09
C GLN A 107 -4.08 0.00 -9.44
N ASN A 108 -2.81 -0.33 -9.46
CA ASN A 108 -1.97 -0.49 -10.66
C ASN A 108 -0.76 -1.36 -10.34
N GLU A 109 -0.06 -1.79 -11.38
CA GLU A 109 1.27 -2.42 -11.29
C GLU A 109 2.35 -1.37 -11.54
N GLN A 110 3.45 -1.44 -10.79
CA GLN A 110 4.63 -0.60 -10.97
C GLN A 110 5.88 -1.40 -10.63
N ASP A 111 6.98 -1.04 -11.27
CA ASP A 111 8.28 -1.64 -11.04
C ASP A 111 9.21 -0.64 -10.34
N SER A 112 9.47 -0.86 -9.07
CA SER A 112 10.29 0.04 -8.25
C SER A 112 11.78 0.08 -8.67
N ARG A 113 12.25 -0.83 -9.53
CA ARG A 113 13.62 -0.83 -10.06
C ARG A 113 13.89 0.44 -10.88
N HIS A 114 12.88 0.97 -11.57
CA HIS A 114 13.00 2.25 -12.29
C HIS A 114 13.26 3.43 -11.36
N TYR A 115 12.74 3.40 -10.13
CA TYR A 115 13.06 4.42 -9.12
C TYR A 115 14.51 4.32 -8.64
N ALA A 116 15.02 3.10 -8.44
CA ALA A 116 16.41 2.89 -8.07
C ALA A 116 17.36 3.46 -9.14
N GLU A 117 17.08 3.17 -10.41
CA GLU A 117 17.84 3.66 -11.55
C GLU A 117 17.78 5.19 -11.65
N ALA A 118 16.58 5.77 -11.64
CA ALA A 118 16.37 7.21 -11.79
C ALA A 118 16.97 8.02 -10.63
N ALA A 119 16.85 7.52 -9.40
CA ALA A 119 17.40 8.13 -8.19
C ALA A 119 18.88 7.79 -7.96
N LYS A 120 19.47 6.88 -8.75
CA LYS A 120 20.85 6.40 -8.62
C LYS A 120 21.14 5.81 -7.23
N LEU A 121 20.25 4.96 -6.75
CA LEU A 121 20.35 4.30 -5.47
C LEU A 121 20.55 2.79 -5.63
N MET A 122 21.38 2.18 -4.79
CA MET A 122 21.52 0.73 -4.76
C MET A 122 20.19 0.09 -4.35
N MET A 123 19.80 -0.99 -5.05
CA MET A 123 18.63 -1.78 -4.73
C MET A 123 19.00 -3.25 -4.53
N LEU A 124 18.65 -3.78 -3.36
CA LEU A 124 18.75 -5.19 -3.02
C LEU A 124 17.39 -5.85 -3.24
N GLU A 125 17.39 -7.10 -3.73
CA GLU A 125 16.18 -7.86 -4.04
C GLU A 125 16.30 -9.29 -3.50
N PRO A 126 15.77 -9.56 -2.29
CA PRO A 126 15.82 -10.90 -1.70
C PRO A 126 14.84 -11.85 -2.38
N SER A 127 15.20 -13.14 -2.42
CA SER A 127 14.38 -14.21 -3.01
C SER A 127 13.64 -15.08 -1.99
N ASP A 128 13.96 -14.93 -0.69
CA ASP A 128 13.29 -15.64 0.40
C ASP A 128 13.45 -14.89 1.73
N SER A 129 12.90 -15.45 2.81
CA SER A 129 12.95 -14.81 4.14
C SER A 129 14.36 -14.79 4.74
N ALA A 130 15.24 -15.74 4.40
CA ALA A 130 16.61 -15.75 4.90
C ALA A 130 17.40 -14.60 4.27
N GLU A 131 17.25 -14.39 2.96
CA GLU A 131 17.82 -13.22 2.28
C GLU A 131 17.17 -11.91 2.72
N CYS A 132 15.86 -11.89 3.04
CA CYS A 132 15.22 -10.71 3.64
C CYS A 132 15.94 -10.25 4.91
N LEU A 133 16.26 -11.18 5.81
CA LEU A 133 16.99 -10.87 7.04
C LEU A 133 18.41 -10.42 6.72
N GLN A 134 19.17 -11.20 5.93
CA GLN A 134 20.57 -10.92 5.67
C GLN A 134 20.77 -9.62 4.89
N PHE A 135 20.00 -9.41 3.80
CA PHE A 135 20.11 -8.18 3.00
C PHE A 135 19.70 -6.94 3.78
N THR A 136 18.74 -7.06 4.71
CA THR A 136 18.38 -5.96 5.61
C THR A 136 19.55 -5.57 6.52
N LYS A 137 20.28 -6.54 7.06
CA LYS A 137 21.47 -6.27 7.91
C LYS A 137 22.55 -5.59 7.09
N ASP A 138 22.87 -6.17 5.96
CA ASP A 138 23.96 -5.71 5.11
C ASP A 138 23.67 -4.33 4.47
N ALA A 139 22.39 -4.04 4.23
CA ALA A 139 21.97 -2.76 3.66
C ALA A 139 22.43 -1.55 4.47
N PHE A 140 22.48 -1.63 5.81
CA PHE A 140 22.98 -0.53 6.63
C PHE A 140 24.48 -0.30 6.47
N GLU A 141 25.25 -1.38 6.38
CA GLU A 141 26.69 -1.29 6.14
C GLU A 141 26.98 -0.76 4.73
N LEU A 142 26.22 -1.21 3.73
CA LEU A 142 26.31 -0.71 2.35
C LEU A 142 25.92 0.76 2.28
N SER A 143 24.85 1.15 2.96
CA SER A 143 24.41 2.54 3.06
C SER A 143 25.52 3.43 3.64
N GLU A 144 26.11 3.02 4.73
CA GLU A 144 27.19 3.75 5.43
C GLU A 144 28.50 3.77 4.62
N ARG A 145 28.81 2.67 3.92
CA ARG A 145 30.02 2.54 3.09
C ARG A 145 29.93 3.43 1.85
N PHE A 146 28.79 3.49 1.20
CA PHE A 146 28.62 4.20 -0.05
C PHE A 146 27.94 5.57 0.08
N ASP A 147 27.65 6.03 1.31
CA ASP A 147 27.04 7.34 1.57
C ASP A 147 25.71 7.55 0.84
N LEU A 148 24.77 6.58 0.89
CA LEU A 148 23.44 6.64 0.25
C LEU A 148 22.40 5.83 1.01
N PRO A 149 21.12 6.18 0.91
CA PRO A 149 20.05 5.24 1.27
C PRO A 149 20.08 4.00 0.38
N VAL A 150 19.83 2.83 0.94
CA VAL A 150 19.69 1.57 0.18
C VAL A 150 18.21 1.22 0.05
N LEU A 151 17.77 0.81 -1.13
CA LEU A 151 16.44 0.28 -1.39
C LEU A 151 16.44 -1.25 -1.18
N LEU A 152 15.43 -1.77 -0.51
CA LEU A 152 15.13 -3.20 -0.42
C LEU A 152 13.82 -3.46 -1.14
N ARG A 153 13.88 -4.09 -2.31
CA ARG A 153 12.71 -4.43 -3.11
C ARG A 153 12.12 -5.75 -2.66
N LEU A 154 10.86 -5.71 -2.29
CA LEU A 154 10.06 -6.88 -1.93
C LEU A 154 8.92 -7.04 -2.95
N SER A 155 8.37 -8.23 -3.03
CA SER A 155 7.08 -8.48 -3.70
C SER A 155 6.07 -9.01 -2.69
N THR A 156 4.78 -9.01 -3.06
CA THR A 156 3.73 -9.59 -2.23
C THR A 156 4.06 -11.02 -1.80
N ARG A 157 4.62 -11.83 -2.71
CA ARG A 157 5.00 -13.22 -2.39
C ARG A 157 6.14 -13.30 -1.40
N ILE A 158 7.20 -12.52 -1.59
CA ILE A 158 8.33 -12.49 -0.63
C ILE A 158 7.87 -11.97 0.74
N SER A 159 7.05 -10.93 0.76
CA SER A 159 6.51 -10.36 2.01
C SER A 159 5.74 -11.38 2.86
N HIS A 160 4.95 -12.25 2.21
CA HIS A 160 3.99 -13.15 2.87
C HIS A 160 4.33 -14.64 2.76
N SER A 161 5.38 -15.03 2.04
CA SER A 161 5.88 -16.42 2.07
C SER A 161 6.72 -16.69 3.32
N GLN A 162 6.91 -17.98 3.63
CA GLN A 162 7.68 -18.42 4.79
C GLN A 162 8.83 -19.30 4.37
N SER A 163 10.02 -19.04 4.92
CA SER A 163 11.15 -19.94 4.86
C SER A 163 11.85 -20.04 6.23
N ILE A 164 12.81 -20.98 6.33
CA ILE A 164 13.65 -21.11 7.52
C ILE A 164 14.62 -19.94 7.56
N VAL A 165 14.76 -19.34 8.74
CA VAL A 165 15.62 -18.17 8.96
C VAL A 165 16.42 -18.38 10.24
N ASP A 166 17.73 -18.31 10.13
CA ASP A 166 18.63 -18.30 11.29
C ASP A 166 18.73 -16.89 11.84
N THR A 167 18.40 -16.71 13.12
CA THR A 167 18.40 -15.40 13.79
C THR A 167 19.67 -15.22 14.62
N GLY A 168 20.21 -14.01 14.65
CA GLY A 168 21.35 -13.60 15.44
C GLY A 168 21.00 -12.68 16.60
N GLU A 169 22.01 -12.19 17.30
CA GLU A 169 21.87 -11.19 18.34
C GLU A 169 21.87 -9.76 17.74
N ARG A 170 21.28 -8.83 18.47
CA ARG A 170 21.32 -7.42 18.11
C ARG A 170 22.74 -6.88 18.20
N GLN A 171 23.16 -6.17 17.17
CA GLN A 171 24.39 -5.38 17.22
C GLN A 171 24.14 -4.07 17.95
N ASP A 172 24.99 -3.73 18.90
CA ASP A 172 24.97 -2.42 19.55
C ASP A 172 25.76 -1.43 18.68
N VAL A 173 25.03 -0.65 17.89
CA VAL A 173 25.61 0.34 16.98
C VAL A 173 25.51 1.72 17.61
N PRO A 174 26.63 2.37 17.94
CA PRO A 174 26.59 3.68 18.57
C PRO A 174 26.05 4.75 17.63
N LEU A 175 25.32 5.71 18.19
CA LEU A 175 24.87 6.88 17.47
C LEU A 175 26.09 7.65 16.94
N ARG A 176 26.12 7.90 15.62
CA ARG A 176 27.21 8.67 15.01
C ARG A 176 27.09 10.14 15.35
N GLU A 177 28.24 10.79 15.60
CA GLU A 177 28.27 12.21 15.86
C GLU A 177 27.69 13.02 14.69
N TYR A 178 26.78 13.93 14.99
CA TYR A 178 26.31 14.91 14.01
C TYR A 178 27.32 16.04 13.85
N LYS A 179 27.83 16.24 12.66
CA LYS A 179 28.68 17.35 12.28
C LYS A 179 27.97 18.25 11.28
N LYS A 180 27.82 19.54 11.63
CA LYS A 180 27.22 20.52 10.73
C LYS A 180 27.99 20.58 9.42
N ASN A 181 27.31 20.25 8.32
CA ASN A 181 27.89 20.27 6.97
C ASN A 181 26.87 20.79 5.94
N PRO A 182 26.71 22.12 5.82
CA PRO A 182 25.75 22.68 4.86
C PRO A 182 26.05 22.31 3.40
N GLN A 183 27.30 22.10 3.03
CA GLN A 183 27.67 21.71 1.68
C GLN A 183 27.15 20.31 1.31
N LYS A 184 27.04 19.42 2.31
CA LYS A 184 26.48 18.08 2.14
C LYS A 184 24.96 18.06 2.20
N TYR A 185 24.34 18.80 3.14
CA TYR A 185 22.93 18.62 3.49
C TYR A 185 21.99 19.73 2.99
N VAL A 186 22.52 20.87 2.51
CA VAL A 186 21.70 21.97 1.98
C VAL A 186 21.77 21.96 0.44
N MET A 187 20.71 21.45 -0.19
CA MET A 187 20.64 21.27 -1.64
C MET A 187 20.29 22.57 -2.40
N MET A 188 21.09 23.64 -2.15
CA MET A 188 21.10 24.79 -3.05
C MET A 188 21.81 24.41 -4.36
N PRO A 189 21.49 25.06 -5.51
CA PRO A 189 22.11 24.76 -6.79
C PRO A 189 23.64 24.68 -6.78
N GLY A 190 24.31 25.54 -5.99
CA GLY A 190 25.76 25.53 -5.85
C GLY A 190 26.30 24.26 -5.20
N ASN A 191 25.66 23.81 -4.11
CA ASN A 191 26.03 22.59 -3.40
C ASN A 191 25.63 21.35 -4.20
N ALA A 192 24.42 21.37 -4.80
CA ALA A 192 23.89 20.24 -5.57
C ALA A 192 24.80 19.85 -6.74
N LYS A 193 25.45 20.82 -7.41
CA LYS A 193 26.44 20.53 -8.47
C LYS A 193 27.60 19.68 -7.97
N GLY A 194 28.16 20.01 -6.80
CA GLY A 194 29.22 19.21 -6.17
C GLY A 194 28.73 17.84 -5.72
N ARG A 195 27.52 17.77 -5.15
CA ARG A 195 26.90 16.49 -4.74
C ARG A 195 26.57 15.61 -5.95
N HIS A 196 26.22 16.18 -7.10
CA HIS A 196 26.02 15.40 -8.32
C HIS A 196 27.30 14.67 -8.75
N VAL A 197 28.47 15.32 -8.66
CA VAL A 197 29.75 14.64 -8.90
C VAL A 197 29.91 13.44 -7.95
N ALA A 198 29.66 13.63 -6.64
CA ALA A 198 29.73 12.54 -5.68
C ALA A 198 28.72 11.41 -5.96
N VAL A 199 27.53 11.73 -6.46
CA VAL A 199 26.54 10.72 -6.90
C VAL A 199 27.09 9.88 -8.06
N GLU A 200 27.69 10.49 -9.07
CA GLU A 200 28.26 9.77 -10.23
C GLU A 200 29.49 8.93 -9.85
N GLU A 201 30.36 9.43 -8.99
CA GLU A 201 31.50 8.68 -8.47
C GLU A 201 31.04 7.45 -7.68
N ARG A 202 30.03 7.64 -6.84
CA ARG A 202 29.40 6.58 -6.06
C ARG A 202 28.76 5.51 -6.96
N GLN A 203 28.07 5.91 -8.03
CA GLN A 203 27.49 4.96 -9.00
C GLN A 203 28.58 4.06 -9.60
N ARG A 204 29.74 4.60 -9.97
CA ARG A 204 30.85 3.79 -10.46
C ARG A 204 31.35 2.80 -9.41
N ALA A 205 31.46 3.25 -8.15
CA ALA A 205 31.92 2.39 -7.04
C ALA A 205 30.92 1.26 -6.74
N ILE A 206 29.61 1.57 -6.74
CA ILE A 206 28.56 0.57 -6.51
C ILE A 206 28.50 -0.43 -7.68
N LYS A 207 28.63 0.04 -8.91
CA LYS A 207 28.68 -0.82 -10.10
C LYS A 207 29.86 -1.81 -10.03
N ALA A 208 31.05 -1.31 -9.68
CA ALA A 208 32.22 -2.17 -9.48
C ALA A 208 32.03 -3.15 -8.31
N TYR A 209 31.32 -2.76 -7.26
CA TYR A 209 30.97 -3.65 -6.14
C TYR A 209 29.99 -4.74 -6.57
N ALA A 210 29.00 -4.44 -7.39
CA ALA A 210 28.00 -5.39 -7.85
C ALA A 210 28.59 -6.55 -8.66
N GLU A 211 29.75 -6.35 -9.34
CA GLU A 211 30.44 -7.40 -10.10
C GLU A 211 30.95 -8.54 -9.23
N ASN A 212 31.31 -8.28 -7.97
CA ASN A 212 31.96 -9.27 -7.10
C ASN A 212 31.30 -9.39 -5.72
N CYS A 213 30.05 -8.91 -5.57
CA CYS A 213 29.35 -8.96 -4.30
C CYS A 213 28.81 -10.38 -3.99
N PRO A 214 28.59 -10.72 -2.71
CA PRO A 214 28.09 -12.03 -2.34
C PRO A 214 26.61 -12.27 -2.67
N TYR A 215 25.88 -11.22 -3.09
CA TYR A 215 24.45 -11.28 -3.37
C TYR A 215 24.14 -11.77 -4.78
N ASN A 216 25.06 -11.52 -5.74
CA ASN A 216 24.96 -12.00 -7.10
C ASN A 216 25.69 -13.34 -7.20
N ARG A 217 24.97 -14.42 -7.50
CA ARG A 217 25.51 -15.77 -7.48
C ARG A 217 25.37 -16.45 -8.83
N VAL A 218 26.46 -17.06 -9.30
CA VAL A 218 26.45 -17.98 -10.44
C VAL A 218 26.33 -19.40 -9.91
N GLU A 219 25.32 -20.11 -10.34
CA GLU A 219 25.06 -21.52 -10.02
C GLU A 219 25.09 -22.32 -11.33
N MET A 220 26.27 -22.86 -11.68
CA MET A 220 26.41 -23.63 -12.92
C MET A 220 25.78 -25.00 -12.81
N GLY A 221 24.90 -25.31 -13.75
CA GLY A 221 24.28 -26.60 -13.97
C GLY A 221 24.42 -27.05 -15.44
N ASP A 222 23.31 -27.42 -16.09
CA ASP A 222 23.28 -27.67 -17.53
C ASP A 222 23.46 -26.37 -18.30
N ARG A 223 24.50 -26.31 -19.13
CA ARG A 223 24.84 -25.13 -19.93
C ARG A 223 23.94 -24.93 -21.14
N LYS A 224 23.05 -25.89 -21.45
CA LYS A 224 22.06 -25.69 -22.52
C LYS A 224 21.04 -24.62 -22.19
N LEU A 225 20.75 -24.44 -20.89
CA LEU A 225 19.78 -23.48 -20.39
C LEU A 225 20.40 -22.62 -19.31
N GLY A 226 20.60 -21.33 -19.62
CA GLY A 226 20.97 -20.30 -18.66
C GLY A 226 19.78 -19.40 -18.33
N ILE A 227 19.64 -19.06 -17.05
CA ILE A 227 18.56 -18.18 -16.55
C ILE A 227 19.16 -17.07 -15.70
N ILE A 228 18.95 -15.82 -16.10
CA ILE A 228 19.21 -14.65 -15.28
C ILE A 228 17.91 -14.25 -14.60
N THR A 229 17.92 -14.09 -13.28
CA THR A 229 16.73 -13.85 -12.49
C THR A 229 17.04 -13.25 -11.11
N GLY A 230 16.05 -12.69 -10.43
CA GLY A 230 16.13 -12.16 -9.06
C GLY A 230 14.81 -12.29 -8.32
N GLY A 231 14.80 -11.92 -7.04
CA GLY A 231 13.59 -11.95 -6.21
C GLY A 231 12.87 -13.30 -6.22
N VAL A 232 11.54 -13.26 -6.17
CA VAL A 232 10.71 -14.46 -6.15
C VAL A 232 10.79 -15.26 -7.47
N ALA A 233 11.04 -14.59 -8.59
CA ALA A 233 11.17 -15.27 -9.89
C ALA A 233 12.29 -16.30 -9.91
N TYR A 234 13.36 -16.09 -9.11
CA TYR A 234 14.40 -17.09 -8.91
C TYR A 234 13.84 -18.39 -8.32
N GLN A 235 12.97 -18.32 -7.31
CA GLN A 235 12.39 -19.52 -6.68
C GLN A 235 11.55 -20.31 -7.68
N TYR A 236 10.73 -19.62 -8.49
CA TYR A 236 9.92 -20.27 -9.51
C TYR A 236 10.78 -20.93 -10.61
N ALA A 237 11.81 -20.21 -11.08
CA ALA A 237 12.70 -20.73 -12.10
C ALA A 237 13.54 -21.91 -11.59
N LYS A 238 14.03 -21.85 -10.35
CA LYS A 238 14.81 -22.93 -9.72
C LYS A 238 14.00 -24.20 -9.49
N GLU A 239 12.73 -24.07 -9.10
CA GLU A 239 11.81 -25.20 -8.97
C GLU A 239 11.43 -25.78 -10.35
N ALA A 240 11.21 -24.91 -11.35
CA ALA A 240 10.86 -25.35 -12.70
C ALA A 240 12.02 -26.11 -13.38
N PHE A 241 13.25 -25.59 -13.23
CA PHE A 241 14.45 -26.08 -13.93
C PHE A 241 15.64 -26.26 -12.96
N PRO A 242 15.59 -27.23 -12.03
CA PRO A 242 16.59 -27.36 -10.98
C PRO A 242 18.01 -27.68 -11.50
N GLN A 243 18.13 -28.18 -12.75
CA GLN A 243 19.40 -28.50 -13.38
C GLN A 243 19.96 -27.39 -14.27
N ALA A 244 19.20 -26.33 -14.55
CA ALA A 244 19.67 -25.20 -15.36
C ALA A 244 20.82 -24.45 -14.68
N SER A 245 21.56 -23.68 -15.48
CA SER A 245 22.52 -22.71 -14.97
C SER A 245 21.82 -21.42 -14.62
N PHE A 246 22.16 -20.84 -13.47
CA PHE A 246 21.54 -19.61 -12.98
C PHE A 246 22.57 -18.51 -12.73
N LEU A 247 22.23 -17.29 -13.13
CA LEU A 247 22.77 -16.09 -12.52
C LEU A 247 21.66 -15.45 -11.67
N LYS A 248 21.74 -15.67 -10.36
CA LYS A 248 20.82 -15.10 -9.38
C LYS A 248 21.32 -13.71 -8.98
N LEU A 249 20.54 -12.69 -9.27
CA LEU A 249 20.82 -11.31 -8.92
C LEU A 249 20.18 -10.97 -7.56
N GLY A 250 21.00 -10.57 -6.61
CA GLY A 250 20.54 -10.03 -5.32
C GLY A 250 20.70 -8.49 -5.25
N ILE A 251 21.51 -7.90 -6.15
CA ILE A 251 21.50 -6.48 -6.46
C ILE A 251 20.79 -6.32 -7.81
N SER A 252 19.58 -5.74 -7.79
CA SER A 252 18.81 -5.48 -8.99
C SER A 252 19.12 -4.11 -9.63
N TYR A 253 19.82 -3.24 -8.91
CA TYR A 253 20.40 -2.01 -9.46
C TYR A 253 21.59 -1.51 -8.60
N PRO A 254 22.73 -1.11 -9.20
CA PRO A 254 23.07 -1.30 -10.62
C PRO A 254 23.39 -2.76 -10.95
N LEU A 255 23.13 -3.14 -12.20
CA LEU A 255 23.39 -4.50 -12.68
C LEU A 255 24.89 -4.73 -12.97
N PRO A 256 25.42 -5.97 -12.69
CA PRO A 256 26.83 -6.31 -12.91
C PRO A 256 27.08 -6.67 -14.37
N GLU A 257 27.54 -5.71 -15.18
CA GLU A 257 27.65 -5.85 -16.64
C GLU A 257 28.65 -6.93 -17.08
N GLN A 258 29.80 -7.04 -16.40
CA GLN A 258 30.80 -8.05 -16.75
C GLN A 258 30.31 -9.44 -16.35
N LEU A 259 29.75 -9.59 -15.15
CA LEU A 259 29.19 -10.86 -14.69
C LEU A 259 28.07 -11.37 -15.61
N LEU A 260 27.21 -10.45 -16.11
CA LEU A 260 26.19 -10.78 -17.10
C LEU A 260 26.80 -11.31 -18.40
N ARG A 261 27.87 -10.67 -18.93
CA ARG A 261 28.58 -11.11 -20.13
C ARG A 261 29.25 -12.45 -19.94
N ASP A 262 29.94 -12.63 -18.82
CA ASP A 262 30.66 -13.87 -18.50
C ASP A 262 29.69 -15.04 -18.39
N PHE A 263 28.57 -14.86 -17.70
CA PHE A 263 27.54 -15.89 -17.58
C PHE A 263 26.90 -16.21 -18.94
N ALA A 264 26.58 -15.19 -19.73
CA ALA A 264 26.01 -15.38 -21.08
C ALA A 264 26.92 -16.19 -22.01
N ALA A 265 28.24 -16.03 -21.90
CA ALA A 265 29.21 -16.78 -22.70
C ALA A 265 29.32 -18.27 -22.33
N GLU A 266 28.83 -18.66 -21.16
CA GLU A 266 28.93 -20.02 -20.62
C GLU A 266 27.70 -20.92 -20.93
N VAL A 267 26.65 -20.37 -21.56
CA VAL A 267 25.38 -21.06 -21.81
C VAL A 267 24.94 -20.96 -23.27
N GLU A 268 24.22 -21.97 -23.76
CA GLU A 268 23.76 -22.04 -25.15
C GLU A 268 22.52 -21.19 -25.41
N THR A 269 21.55 -21.24 -24.49
CA THR A 269 20.30 -20.45 -24.58
C THR A 269 20.12 -19.69 -23.28
N LEU A 270 19.91 -18.38 -23.40
CA LEU A 270 19.81 -17.51 -22.24
C LEU A 270 18.40 -16.90 -22.12
N TYR A 271 17.78 -17.10 -20.97
CA TYR A 271 16.52 -16.47 -20.61
C TYR A 271 16.71 -15.44 -19.49
N VAL A 272 15.95 -14.37 -19.57
CA VAL A 272 15.74 -13.46 -18.44
C VAL A 272 14.33 -13.70 -17.89
N VAL A 273 14.26 -14.17 -16.64
CA VAL A 273 12.99 -14.45 -15.95
C VAL A 273 12.79 -13.43 -14.85
N GLU A 274 11.89 -12.49 -15.10
CA GLU A 274 11.55 -11.38 -14.19
C GLU A 274 10.07 -11.02 -14.29
N GLU A 275 9.44 -10.70 -13.17
CA GLU A 275 8.07 -10.18 -13.14
C GLU A 275 8.06 -8.68 -13.43
N LEU A 276 6.88 -8.12 -13.76
CA LEU A 276 6.66 -6.71 -14.13
C LEU A 276 7.41 -6.33 -15.43
N ASP A 277 8.18 -5.23 -15.41
CA ASP A 277 8.81 -4.67 -16.60
C ASP A 277 10.06 -5.46 -17.05
N PRO A 278 10.45 -5.35 -18.33
CA PRO A 278 11.68 -5.97 -18.85
C PRO A 278 12.94 -5.17 -18.44
N PHE A 279 13.18 -5.04 -17.14
CA PHE A 279 14.26 -4.21 -16.60
C PHE A 279 15.63 -4.86 -16.81
N ILE A 280 15.80 -6.11 -16.38
CA ILE A 280 17.05 -6.87 -16.56
C ILE A 280 17.24 -7.19 -18.04
N GLU A 281 16.18 -7.61 -18.72
CA GLU A 281 16.20 -7.93 -20.15
C GLU A 281 16.69 -6.75 -21.00
N ASN A 282 16.12 -5.56 -20.81
CA ASN A 282 16.53 -4.37 -21.55
C ASN A 282 18.00 -4.02 -21.31
N HIS A 283 18.48 -4.22 -20.09
CA HIS A 283 19.88 -4.01 -19.74
C HIS A 283 20.79 -5.02 -20.46
N CYS A 284 20.43 -6.29 -20.45
CA CYS A 284 21.15 -7.34 -21.19
C CYS A 284 21.19 -7.03 -22.69
N ARG A 285 20.06 -6.63 -23.28
CA ARG A 285 20.00 -6.24 -24.70
C ARG A 285 20.85 -5.01 -25.01
N ALA A 286 20.87 -4.00 -24.12
CA ALA A 286 21.74 -2.83 -24.26
C ALA A 286 23.24 -3.19 -24.21
N LEU A 287 23.59 -4.26 -23.50
CA LEU A 287 24.94 -4.83 -23.49
C LEU A 287 25.27 -5.65 -24.75
N GLY A 288 24.32 -5.85 -25.66
CA GLY A 288 24.46 -6.66 -26.86
C GLY A 288 24.33 -8.16 -26.61
N LEU A 289 23.74 -8.58 -25.50
CA LEU A 289 23.49 -9.99 -25.19
C LEU A 289 22.19 -10.45 -25.89
N GLU A 290 22.25 -11.62 -26.48
CA GLU A 290 21.07 -12.29 -27.05
C GLU A 290 20.34 -13.03 -25.93
N VAL A 291 19.19 -12.50 -25.54
CA VAL A 291 18.36 -13.02 -24.44
C VAL A 291 16.92 -13.18 -24.87
N LYS A 292 16.25 -14.22 -24.36
CA LYS A 292 14.81 -14.42 -24.45
C LYS A 292 14.17 -13.89 -23.17
N GLY A 293 13.12 -13.10 -23.30
CA GLY A 293 12.47 -12.43 -22.18
C GLY A 293 10.97 -12.24 -22.41
N LYS A 294 10.49 -11.02 -22.41
CA LYS A 294 9.05 -10.70 -22.48
C LYS A 294 8.38 -11.05 -23.80
N GLU A 295 9.09 -11.38 -24.84
CA GLU A 295 8.53 -12.02 -26.04
C GLU A 295 7.98 -13.44 -25.75
N GLU A 296 8.56 -14.13 -24.75
CA GLU A 296 8.12 -15.45 -24.30
C GLU A 296 7.22 -15.37 -23.07
N PHE A 297 7.37 -14.33 -22.23
CA PHE A 297 6.71 -14.20 -20.94
C PHE A 297 5.71 -13.03 -20.91
N THR A 298 4.58 -13.23 -20.23
CA THR A 298 3.59 -12.17 -20.04
C THR A 298 4.14 -10.99 -19.23
N LEU A 299 3.64 -9.80 -19.54
CA LEU A 299 3.79 -8.60 -18.71
C LEU A 299 2.74 -8.53 -17.59
N LEU A 300 1.76 -9.45 -17.60
CA LEU A 300 0.62 -9.40 -16.71
C LEU A 300 0.74 -10.48 -15.64
N TYR A 301 0.38 -10.12 -14.42
CA TYR A 301 0.27 -11.03 -13.28
C TYR A 301 1.60 -11.60 -12.78
N GLU A 302 1.51 -12.49 -11.80
CA GLU A 302 2.63 -13.24 -11.23
C GLU A 302 3.02 -14.41 -12.12
N TYR A 303 4.28 -14.83 -11.98
CA TYR A 303 4.74 -16.09 -12.56
C TYR A 303 4.53 -17.28 -11.61
N SER A 304 4.74 -18.46 -12.13
CA SER A 304 4.79 -19.72 -11.38
C SER A 304 5.73 -20.71 -12.07
N GLN A 305 6.16 -21.73 -11.34
CA GLN A 305 6.97 -22.80 -11.93
C GLN A 305 6.24 -23.51 -13.09
N THR A 306 4.93 -23.71 -12.97
CA THR A 306 4.11 -24.31 -14.04
C THR A 306 4.10 -23.43 -15.29
N TYR A 307 3.89 -22.14 -15.12
CA TYR A 307 3.93 -21.17 -16.22
C TYR A 307 5.30 -21.17 -16.93
N LEU A 308 6.40 -21.20 -16.17
CA LEU A 308 7.74 -21.22 -16.74
C LEU A 308 8.02 -22.53 -17.50
N ARG A 309 7.59 -23.69 -17.00
CA ARG A 309 7.69 -24.97 -17.72
C ARG A 309 6.91 -24.96 -19.03
N GLU A 310 5.72 -24.41 -19.01
CA GLU A 310 4.91 -24.24 -20.23
C GLU A 310 5.64 -23.39 -21.28
N ARG A 311 6.19 -22.25 -20.85
CA ARG A 311 6.79 -21.27 -21.78
C ARG A 311 8.18 -21.65 -22.27
N ILE A 312 9.02 -22.21 -21.43
CA ILE A 312 10.41 -22.55 -21.77
C ILE A 312 10.53 -23.97 -22.32
N ALA A 313 9.85 -24.95 -21.71
CA ALA A 313 9.95 -26.36 -22.10
C ALA A 313 8.81 -26.83 -23.01
N GLY A 314 7.78 -26.01 -23.23
CA GLY A 314 6.60 -26.40 -24.01
C GLY A 314 5.74 -27.47 -23.33
N GLU A 315 5.89 -27.67 -22.02
CA GLU A 315 5.08 -28.61 -21.25
C GLU A 315 3.62 -28.16 -21.23
N LYS A 316 2.71 -29.14 -21.32
CA LYS A 316 1.26 -28.89 -21.15
C LYS A 316 0.89 -29.31 -19.72
N PRO A 317 0.65 -28.35 -18.82
CA PRO A 317 0.29 -28.70 -17.45
C PRO A 317 -1.10 -29.35 -17.40
N GLU A 318 -1.21 -30.43 -16.62
CA GLU A 318 -2.50 -30.99 -16.25
C GLU A 318 -3.09 -30.17 -15.10
N TYR A 319 -4.12 -29.38 -15.39
CA TYR A 319 -4.87 -28.67 -14.36
C TYR A 319 -5.97 -29.55 -13.79
N LEU A 320 -6.10 -29.57 -12.48
CA LEU A 320 -7.29 -30.12 -11.82
C LEU A 320 -8.50 -29.29 -12.24
N THR A 321 -9.36 -29.86 -13.07
CA THR A 321 -10.63 -29.27 -13.42
C THR A 321 -11.69 -29.76 -12.45
N LEU A 322 -12.42 -28.82 -11.83
CA LEU A 322 -13.60 -29.14 -11.03
C LEU A 322 -14.83 -29.02 -11.94
N ASP A 323 -15.69 -30.05 -11.92
CA ASP A 323 -16.97 -30.03 -12.65
C ASP A 323 -17.97 -29.05 -12.02
N GLU A 324 -17.67 -28.50 -10.84
CA GLU A 324 -18.49 -27.56 -10.11
C GLU A 324 -18.16 -26.12 -10.50
N ASN A 325 -19.21 -25.34 -10.76
CA ASN A 325 -19.07 -23.90 -10.96
C ASN A 325 -18.82 -23.21 -9.61
N ILE A 326 -17.55 -22.93 -9.31
CA ILE A 326 -17.16 -22.24 -8.07
C ILE A 326 -17.59 -20.77 -8.18
N PRO A 327 -18.49 -20.28 -7.30
CA PRO A 327 -18.93 -18.89 -7.36
C PRO A 327 -17.78 -17.93 -7.01
N VAL A 328 -17.63 -16.90 -7.82
CA VAL A 328 -16.72 -15.78 -7.52
C VAL A 328 -17.17 -15.09 -6.23
N ARG A 329 -16.24 -14.86 -5.31
CA ARG A 329 -16.48 -14.18 -4.04
C ARG A 329 -15.72 -12.85 -3.99
N PRO A 330 -16.23 -11.78 -4.62
CA PRO A 330 -15.59 -10.48 -4.59
C PRO A 330 -15.55 -9.94 -3.16
N PRO A 331 -14.58 -9.11 -2.80
CA PRO A 331 -14.54 -8.45 -1.52
C PRO A 331 -15.79 -7.58 -1.33
N VAL A 332 -16.35 -7.59 -0.13
CA VAL A 332 -17.54 -6.82 0.24
C VAL A 332 -17.31 -6.09 1.56
N MET A 333 -18.02 -5.00 1.79
CA MET A 333 -18.01 -4.35 3.10
C MET A 333 -18.48 -5.32 4.20
N CYS A 334 -17.90 -5.22 5.39
CA CYS A 334 -18.24 -6.05 6.55
C CYS A 334 -19.72 -5.94 6.95
N PRO A 335 -20.30 -6.95 7.60
CA PRO A 335 -21.58 -6.79 8.28
C PRO A 335 -21.52 -5.64 9.29
N GLY A 336 -22.49 -4.72 9.25
CA GLY A 336 -22.49 -3.54 10.13
C GLY A 336 -21.43 -2.48 9.85
N CYS A 337 -20.76 -2.54 8.69
CA CYS A 337 -19.80 -1.51 8.28
C CYS A 337 -20.44 -0.12 8.33
N PRO A 338 -19.80 0.87 8.99
CA PRO A 338 -20.35 2.21 9.15
C PRO A 338 -20.56 2.96 7.81
N HIS A 339 -19.84 2.57 6.77
CA HIS A 339 -19.92 3.26 5.47
C HIS A 339 -21.20 2.93 4.67
N ARG A 340 -21.91 1.82 5.00
CA ARG A 340 -23.07 1.37 4.22
C ARG A 340 -24.21 2.38 4.17
N GLY A 341 -24.53 3.04 5.28
CA GLY A 341 -25.59 4.03 5.33
C GLY A 341 -25.33 5.22 4.42
N LEU A 342 -24.11 5.69 4.37
CA LEU A 342 -23.70 6.77 3.47
C LEU A 342 -23.87 6.37 1.99
N PHE A 343 -23.26 5.26 1.57
CA PHE A 343 -23.31 4.85 0.16
C PHE A 343 -24.73 4.47 -0.30
N TYR A 344 -25.54 3.88 0.58
CA TYR A 344 -26.95 3.69 0.31
C TYR A 344 -27.66 5.04 0.06
N THR A 345 -27.37 6.06 0.86
CA THR A 345 -27.96 7.39 0.73
C THR A 345 -27.51 8.09 -0.55
N LEU A 346 -26.21 8.04 -0.88
CA LEU A 346 -25.64 8.62 -2.11
C LEU A 346 -26.23 7.96 -3.35
N HIS A 347 -26.34 6.62 -3.35
CA HIS A 347 -27.00 5.88 -4.42
C HIS A 347 -28.46 6.34 -4.63
N LYS A 348 -29.21 6.54 -3.55
CA LYS A 348 -30.60 7.02 -3.61
C LYS A 348 -30.74 8.48 -4.04
N LEU A 349 -29.71 9.29 -3.83
CA LEU A 349 -29.68 10.68 -4.31
C LEU A 349 -29.26 10.78 -5.78
N GLY A 350 -28.55 9.78 -6.32
CA GLY A 350 -28.07 9.76 -7.70
C GLY A 350 -27.02 10.83 -8.00
N VAL A 351 -26.23 11.23 -7.00
CA VAL A 351 -25.17 12.21 -7.13
C VAL A 351 -23.89 11.58 -7.69
N THR A 352 -23.08 12.37 -8.39
CA THR A 352 -21.74 11.97 -8.82
C THR A 352 -20.80 11.92 -7.61
N VAL A 353 -20.08 10.81 -7.42
CA VAL A 353 -19.23 10.58 -6.25
C VAL A 353 -17.78 10.39 -6.66
N PHE A 354 -16.95 11.37 -6.32
CA PHE A 354 -15.49 11.25 -6.41
C PHE A 354 -14.98 10.50 -5.18
N GLY A 355 -14.59 9.25 -5.41
CA GLY A 355 -14.11 8.35 -4.38
C GLY A 355 -12.62 8.43 -4.13
N ASP A 356 -12.21 7.83 -3.04
CA ASP A 356 -10.82 7.74 -2.62
C ASP A 356 -10.45 6.30 -2.21
N ILE A 357 -9.22 6.08 -1.77
CA ILE A 357 -8.67 4.77 -1.43
C ILE A 357 -8.94 4.42 0.03
N GLY A 358 -9.63 3.31 0.27
CA GLY A 358 -9.95 2.77 1.59
C GLY A 358 -11.01 1.68 1.52
N CYS A 359 -11.43 1.12 2.67
CA CYS A 359 -12.53 0.15 2.72
C CYS A 359 -13.80 0.65 2.02
N TYR A 360 -14.03 1.93 2.02
CA TYR A 360 -15.18 2.58 1.41
C TYR A 360 -15.14 2.58 -0.14
N THR A 361 -14.00 2.28 -0.78
CA THR A 361 -13.94 2.04 -2.23
C THR A 361 -14.89 0.91 -2.65
N LEU A 362 -15.19 -0.03 -1.74
CA LEU A 362 -16.19 -1.07 -1.95
C LEU A 362 -17.63 -0.53 -2.09
N GLY A 363 -17.86 0.77 -1.86
CA GLY A 363 -19.12 1.43 -2.21
C GLY A 363 -19.42 1.47 -3.71
N ALA A 364 -18.41 1.22 -4.57
CA ALA A 364 -18.57 1.03 -6.00
C ALA A 364 -19.26 -0.28 -6.36
N ALA A 365 -19.17 -1.30 -5.49
CA ALA A 365 -19.70 -2.63 -5.75
C ALA A 365 -21.25 -2.69 -5.60
N PRO A 366 -21.93 -3.57 -6.36
CA PRO A 366 -23.35 -3.83 -6.17
C PRO A 366 -23.65 -4.29 -4.72
N PRO A 367 -24.84 -3.97 -4.19
CA PRO A 367 -25.94 -3.17 -4.78
C PRO A 367 -25.80 -1.66 -4.54
N LEU A 368 -24.73 -1.19 -3.88
CA LEU A 368 -24.53 0.21 -3.50
C LEU A 368 -24.25 1.07 -4.74
N GLN A 369 -23.27 0.69 -5.57
CA GLN A 369 -22.94 1.36 -6.85
C GLN A 369 -22.96 2.89 -6.74
N ALA A 370 -22.33 3.43 -5.69
CA ALA A 370 -22.39 4.83 -5.33
C ALA A 370 -20.98 5.47 -5.31
N MET A 371 -20.18 5.12 -6.31
CA MET A 371 -18.85 5.72 -6.50
C MET A 371 -18.52 5.68 -7.98
N ASP A 372 -18.13 6.85 -8.53
CA ASP A 372 -17.89 7.02 -9.97
C ASP A 372 -16.40 7.04 -10.33
N THR A 373 -15.54 7.48 -9.41
CA THR A 373 -14.09 7.57 -9.67
C THR A 373 -13.28 7.19 -8.44
N THR A 374 -12.09 6.65 -8.68
CA THR A 374 -11.04 6.45 -7.67
C THR A 374 -9.69 6.52 -8.38
N VAL A 375 -8.77 7.37 -7.93
CA VAL A 375 -7.46 7.57 -8.58
C VAL A 375 -6.33 7.21 -7.61
N CYS A 376 -6.06 8.06 -6.62
CA CYS A 376 -5.04 7.83 -5.60
C CYS A 376 -5.48 8.49 -4.28
N MET A 377 -4.73 8.24 -3.20
CA MET A 377 -5.07 8.78 -1.88
C MET A 377 -5.10 10.31 -1.89
N GLY A 378 -6.24 10.90 -1.48
CA GLY A 378 -6.49 12.34 -1.43
C GLY A 378 -7.07 12.93 -2.72
N ALA A 379 -7.05 12.18 -3.83
CA ALA A 379 -7.48 12.68 -5.14
C ALA A 379 -8.97 12.96 -5.25
N SER A 380 -9.82 12.38 -4.40
CA SER A 380 -11.26 12.61 -4.42
C SER A 380 -11.60 14.11 -4.30
N ILE A 381 -10.95 14.80 -3.37
CA ILE A 381 -11.19 16.23 -3.08
C ILE A 381 -10.69 17.10 -4.23
N SER A 382 -9.43 16.92 -4.63
CA SER A 382 -8.82 17.72 -5.72
C SER A 382 -9.45 17.41 -7.07
N GLY A 383 -9.78 16.15 -7.33
CA GLY A 383 -10.46 15.71 -8.55
C GLY A 383 -11.86 16.29 -8.68
N LEU A 384 -12.65 16.27 -7.58
CA LEU A 384 -13.96 16.91 -7.55
C LEU A 384 -13.87 18.42 -7.83
N HIS A 385 -12.87 19.10 -7.23
CA HIS A 385 -12.65 20.52 -7.49
C HIS A 385 -12.41 20.79 -9.00
N GLY A 386 -11.50 20.02 -9.61
CA GLY A 386 -11.22 20.13 -11.04
C GLY A 386 -12.45 19.85 -11.90
N PHE A 387 -13.21 18.81 -11.57
CA PHE A 387 -14.46 18.46 -12.25
C PHE A 387 -15.50 19.58 -12.17
N ASN A 388 -15.69 20.17 -10.99
CA ASN A 388 -16.64 21.25 -10.80
C ASN A 388 -16.20 22.55 -11.49
N LYS A 389 -14.89 22.84 -11.52
CA LYS A 389 -14.35 23.97 -12.31
C LYS A 389 -14.58 23.78 -13.82
N ALA A 390 -14.45 22.55 -14.32
CA ALA A 390 -14.66 22.24 -15.73
C ALA A 390 -16.14 22.27 -16.15
N ARG A 391 -17.06 21.84 -15.27
CA ARG A 391 -18.49 21.68 -15.56
C ARG A 391 -19.37 22.82 -15.03
N GLY A 392 -18.82 23.73 -14.24
CA GLY A 392 -19.54 24.87 -13.65
C GLY A 392 -20.26 24.54 -12.33
N SER A 393 -20.89 25.56 -11.75
CA SER A 393 -21.52 25.50 -10.41
C SER A 393 -22.68 24.49 -10.31
N GLU A 394 -23.39 24.23 -11.38
CA GLU A 394 -24.48 23.26 -11.36
C GLU A 394 -23.99 21.83 -11.10
N SER A 395 -22.78 21.48 -11.55
CA SER A 395 -22.19 20.17 -11.22
C SER A 395 -21.86 20.05 -9.73
N ALA A 396 -21.46 21.15 -9.07
CA ALA A 396 -21.15 21.15 -7.65
C ALA A 396 -22.38 20.84 -6.78
N LYS A 397 -23.59 21.18 -7.25
CA LYS A 397 -24.87 20.87 -6.58
C LYS A 397 -25.30 19.41 -6.71
N ASN A 398 -24.62 18.63 -7.54
CA ASN A 398 -24.94 17.22 -7.80
C ASN A 398 -23.70 16.31 -7.72
N SER A 399 -22.66 16.72 -7.03
CA SER A 399 -21.45 15.95 -6.88
C SER A 399 -20.80 16.10 -5.50
N VAL A 400 -20.21 15.04 -5.00
CA VAL A 400 -19.52 15.00 -3.71
C VAL A 400 -18.17 14.29 -3.83
N ALA A 401 -17.21 14.66 -2.97
CA ALA A 401 -16.03 13.85 -2.70
C ALA A 401 -16.25 13.02 -1.44
N VAL A 402 -15.81 11.75 -1.43
CA VAL A 402 -15.80 10.90 -0.25
C VAL A 402 -14.38 10.47 0.06
N ILE A 403 -13.96 10.58 1.33
CA ILE A 403 -12.61 10.29 1.78
C ILE A 403 -12.62 9.76 3.22
N GLY A 404 -11.79 8.76 3.54
CA GLY A 404 -11.65 8.26 4.91
C GLY A 404 -10.83 9.18 5.80
N ASP A 405 -10.95 9.03 7.11
CA ASP A 405 -10.25 9.82 8.14
C ASP A 405 -8.71 9.75 7.98
N SER A 406 -8.15 8.56 7.83
CA SER A 406 -6.71 8.38 7.59
C SER A 406 -6.27 9.00 6.26
N THR A 407 -7.01 8.77 5.19
CA THR A 407 -6.70 9.31 3.86
C THR A 407 -6.85 10.84 3.82
N PHE A 408 -7.78 11.40 4.61
CA PHE A 408 -7.90 12.84 4.77
C PHE A 408 -6.64 13.44 5.40
N MET A 409 -6.09 12.81 6.45
CA MET A 409 -4.81 13.21 7.06
C MET A 409 -3.62 12.98 6.13
N HIS A 410 -3.66 11.94 5.28
CA HIS A 410 -2.59 11.63 4.34
C HIS A 410 -2.38 12.74 3.29
N SER A 411 -3.42 13.15 2.59
CA SER A 411 -3.33 14.14 1.50
C SER A 411 -4.60 14.95 1.28
N GLY A 412 -5.72 14.60 1.94
CA GLY A 412 -7.00 15.27 1.72
C GLY A 412 -7.04 16.73 2.19
N VAL A 413 -6.32 17.05 3.28
CA VAL A 413 -6.27 18.40 3.85
C VAL A 413 -5.76 19.43 2.83
N THR A 414 -4.71 19.08 2.08
CA THR A 414 -4.16 19.99 1.05
C THR A 414 -5.13 20.21 -0.10
N GLY A 415 -5.89 19.17 -0.48
CA GLY A 415 -7.00 19.29 -1.45
C GLY A 415 -8.12 20.21 -0.96
N LEU A 416 -8.46 20.15 0.32
CA LEU A 416 -9.47 21.02 0.93
C LEU A 416 -9.00 22.48 0.97
N ILE A 417 -7.74 22.74 1.35
CA ILE A 417 -7.12 24.08 1.28
C ILE A 417 -7.17 24.62 -0.17
N ASN A 418 -6.89 23.77 -1.17
CA ASN A 418 -6.96 24.17 -2.57
C ASN A 418 -8.38 24.61 -2.98
N ILE A 419 -9.43 23.92 -2.51
CA ILE A 419 -10.83 24.31 -2.77
C ILE A 419 -11.12 25.68 -2.20
N THR A 420 -10.82 25.91 -0.92
CA THR A 420 -11.12 27.17 -0.24
C THR A 420 -10.30 28.34 -0.80
N TYR A 421 -9.00 28.14 -1.00
CA TYR A 421 -8.10 29.14 -1.56
C TYR A 421 -8.52 29.60 -2.97
N ASN A 422 -8.97 28.64 -3.81
CA ASN A 422 -9.38 28.91 -5.19
C ASN A 422 -10.89 29.15 -5.34
N LYS A 423 -11.59 29.48 -4.27
CA LYS A 423 -13.04 29.80 -4.28
C LYS A 423 -13.85 28.72 -5.00
N GLY A 424 -13.59 27.47 -4.66
CA GLY A 424 -14.34 26.33 -5.16
C GLY A 424 -15.62 26.14 -4.37
N ILE A 425 -16.65 25.64 -5.04
CA ILE A 425 -17.90 25.18 -4.43
C ILE A 425 -17.89 23.67 -4.54
N SER A 426 -17.68 22.95 -3.44
CA SER A 426 -17.68 21.48 -3.43
C SER A 426 -18.04 20.97 -2.05
N THR A 427 -18.82 19.89 -2.00
CA THR A 427 -19.15 19.19 -0.76
C THR A 427 -18.22 17.98 -0.58
N VAL A 428 -17.49 17.97 0.53
CA VAL A 428 -16.57 16.87 0.90
C VAL A 428 -17.19 16.09 2.06
N ILE A 429 -17.21 14.77 1.95
CA ILE A 429 -17.71 13.87 3.00
C ILE A 429 -16.53 13.07 3.55
N VAL A 430 -16.18 13.34 4.81
CA VAL A 430 -15.12 12.58 5.53
C VAL A 430 -15.75 11.44 6.30
N LEU A 431 -15.30 10.22 6.01
CA LEU A 431 -15.77 8.99 6.66
C LEU A 431 -14.88 8.67 7.86
N ASP A 432 -15.27 9.15 9.04
CA ASP A 432 -14.55 8.89 10.28
C ASP A 432 -15.01 7.57 10.91
N ASN A 433 -14.20 6.52 10.70
CA ASN A 433 -14.38 5.21 11.33
C ASN A 433 -13.38 4.95 12.47
N SER A 434 -12.58 5.95 12.82
CA SER A 434 -11.61 5.94 13.92
C SER A 434 -10.53 4.85 13.79
N ILE A 435 -10.12 4.50 12.55
CA ILE A 435 -9.04 3.53 12.29
C ILE A 435 -8.65 3.50 10.80
N THR A 436 -7.40 3.18 10.48
CA THR A 436 -6.97 2.82 9.13
C THR A 436 -7.33 1.36 8.87
N GLY A 437 -8.54 1.12 8.34
CA GLY A 437 -9.14 -0.23 8.36
C GLY A 437 -8.62 -1.20 7.29
N MET A 438 -8.32 -0.71 6.07
CA MET A 438 -8.04 -1.55 4.91
C MET A 438 -6.75 -2.37 5.05
N THR A 439 -5.74 -1.82 5.68
CA THR A 439 -4.39 -2.39 5.80
C THR A 439 -4.17 -3.22 7.07
N GLY A 440 -5.19 -3.40 7.92
CA GLY A 440 -5.11 -4.22 9.11
C GLY A 440 -5.44 -3.52 10.44
N HIS A 441 -6.15 -2.40 10.41
CA HIS A 441 -6.60 -1.63 11.58
C HIS A 441 -5.47 -0.88 12.32
N GLN A 442 -4.61 -0.18 11.58
CA GLN A 442 -3.56 0.65 12.14
C GLN A 442 -4.09 1.96 12.72
N GLN A 443 -3.43 2.44 13.77
CA GLN A 443 -3.69 3.76 14.32
C GLN A 443 -3.32 4.86 13.31
N ASN A 444 -4.00 6.00 13.41
CA ASN A 444 -3.73 7.18 12.59
C ASN A 444 -3.89 8.44 13.46
N PRO A 445 -3.53 9.65 12.99
CA PRO A 445 -3.57 10.87 13.81
C PRO A 445 -4.92 11.20 14.46
N THR A 446 -6.04 10.66 13.94
CA THR A 446 -7.38 10.90 14.48
C THR A 446 -7.82 9.91 15.55
N THR A 447 -7.02 8.88 15.86
CA THR A 447 -7.40 7.82 16.81
C THR A 447 -7.03 8.11 18.26
N GLY A 448 -6.04 9.01 18.50
CA GLY A 448 -5.53 9.33 19.83
C GLY A 448 -4.62 8.27 20.43
N LEU A 449 -4.09 7.36 19.59
CA LEU A 449 -3.15 6.30 19.97
C LEU A 449 -1.96 6.27 19.02
N THR A 450 -0.76 5.98 19.57
CA THR A 450 0.46 5.73 18.79
C THR A 450 0.41 4.32 18.16
N LEU A 451 1.40 3.99 17.32
CA LEU A 451 1.60 2.64 16.79
C LEU A 451 1.71 1.59 17.92
N LYS A 452 2.36 1.92 19.03
CA LYS A 452 2.47 1.05 20.23
C LYS A 452 1.21 1.08 21.12
N ASN A 453 0.11 1.70 20.66
CA ASN A 453 -1.15 1.89 21.39
C ASN A 453 -1.04 2.73 22.68
N GLU A 454 -0.07 3.60 22.75
CA GLU A 454 0.08 4.56 23.84
C GLU A 454 -0.85 5.77 23.59
N PRO A 455 -1.49 6.32 24.62
CA PRO A 455 -2.28 7.54 24.49
C PRO A 455 -1.46 8.71 23.98
N THR A 456 -2.01 9.44 22.98
CA THR A 456 -1.37 10.61 22.39
C THR A 456 -2.39 11.66 21.99
N TYR A 457 -1.92 12.79 21.46
CA TYR A 457 -2.78 13.85 20.96
C TYR A 457 -3.64 13.35 19.78
N MET A 458 -4.94 13.57 19.87
CA MET A 458 -5.89 13.26 18.82
C MET A 458 -6.15 14.49 17.94
N VAL A 459 -5.86 14.39 16.66
CA VAL A 459 -6.12 15.46 15.69
C VAL A 459 -7.63 15.54 15.42
N SER A 460 -8.22 16.73 15.61
CA SER A 460 -9.63 16.96 15.29
C SER A 460 -9.81 17.25 13.81
N ILE A 461 -10.62 16.46 13.13
CA ILE A 461 -10.99 16.65 11.72
C ILE A 461 -11.72 17.99 11.56
N GLU A 462 -12.62 18.33 12.47
CA GLU A 462 -13.38 19.60 12.46
C GLU A 462 -12.45 20.81 12.47
N LYS A 463 -11.50 20.83 13.43
CA LYS A 463 -10.54 21.96 13.53
C LYS A 463 -9.63 22.05 12.32
N MET A 464 -9.26 20.92 11.72
CA MET A 464 -8.48 20.93 10.47
C MET A 464 -9.29 21.53 9.31
N CYS A 465 -10.58 21.20 9.21
CA CYS A 465 -11.48 21.79 8.22
C CYS A 465 -11.69 23.28 8.45
N GLU A 466 -11.88 23.71 9.71
CA GLU A 466 -11.97 25.13 10.08
C GLU A 466 -10.69 25.90 9.72
N GLY A 467 -9.52 25.32 10.05
CA GLY A 467 -8.21 25.87 9.71
C GLY A 467 -7.96 25.96 8.19
N ALA A 468 -8.53 25.06 7.42
CA ALA A 468 -8.53 25.10 5.96
C ALA A 468 -9.50 26.16 5.38
N GLY A 469 -10.27 26.87 6.22
CA GLY A 469 -11.17 27.95 5.82
C GLY A 469 -12.60 27.51 5.51
N VAL A 470 -12.98 26.28 5.84
CA VAL A 470 -14.37 25.81 5.69
C VAL A 470 -15.22 26.31 6.86
N ARG A 471 -16.37 26.89 6.55
CA ARG A 471 -17.33 27.42 7.55
C ARG A 471 -18.49 26.45 7.80
N ARG A 472 -18.84 25.67 6.81
CA ARG A 472 -19.97 24.73 6.84
C ARG A 472 -19.43 23.32 7.16
N ILE A 473 -19.47 22.97 8.43
CA ILE A 473 -19.02 21.66 8.92
C ILE A 473 -20.16 20.99 9.66
N ARG A 474 -20.53 19.80 9.25
CA ARG A 474 -21.63 19.01 9.83
C ARG A 474 -21.11 17.63 10.25
N VAL A 475 -21.53 17.17 11.42
CA VAL A 475 -21.23 15.83 11.92
C VAL A 475 -22.52 15.05 12.05
N VAL A 476 -22.54 13.81 11.53
CA VAL A 476 -23.73 12.96 11.54
C VAL A 476 -23.34 11.47 11.65
N ASP A 477 -24.18 10.67 12.32
CA ASP A 477 -24.07 9.21 12.29
C ASP A 477 -24.58 8.69 10.92
N PRO A 478 -23.77 7.95 10.15
CA PRO A 478 -24.19 7.45 8.83
C PRO A 478 -25.36 6.45 8.86
N ASN A 479 -25.73 5.91 10.02
CA ASN A 479 -26.92 5.07 10.17
C ASN A 479 -28.21 5.88 10.33
N GLU A 480 -28.14 7.20 10.64
CA GLU A 480 -29.30 8.09 10.68
C GLU A 480 -29.69 8.57 9.28
N LEU A 481 -30.20 7.65 8.46
CA LEU A 481 -30.40 7.81 7.02
C LEU A 481 -31.21 9.06 6.63
N TYR A 482 -32.23 9.39 7.41
CA TYR A 482 -33.07 10.57 7.15
C TYR A 482 -32.29 11.87 7.36
N GLU A 483 -31.62 12.00 8.51
CA GLU A 483 -30.83 13.17 8.84
C GLU A 483 -29.63 13.31 7.90
N LEU A 484 -28.95 12.21 7.60
CA LEU A 484 -27.84 12.18 6.64
C LEU A 484 -28.29 12.68 5.26
N LYS A 485 -29.43 12.17 4.75
CA LYS A 485 -29.97 12.62 3.46
C LYS A 485 -30.29 14.11 3.47
N LYS A 486 -30.90 14.60 4.54
CA LYS A 486 -31.25 16.02 4.73
C LYS A 486 -29.98 16.88 4.69
N ILE A 487 -28.96 16.53 5.49
CA ILE A 487 -27.70 17.26 5.56
C ILE A 487 -27.01 17.28 4.18
N ILE A 488 -26.89 16.14 3.50
CA ILE A 488 -26.27 16.09 2.16
C ILE A 488 -27.01 17.02 1.19
N THR A 489 -28.35 17.01 1.21
CA THR A 489 -29.15 17.85 0.31
C THR A 489 -28.96 19.35 0.63
N GLU A 490 -28.88 19.73 1.91
CA GLU A 490 -28.64 21.11 2.35
C GLU A 490 -27.25 21.59 1.95
N GLU A 491 -26.21 20.75 2.11
CA GLU A 491 -24.83 21.12 1.80
C GLU A 491 -24.56 21.16 0.29
N LEU A 492 -25.21 20.32 -0.50
CA LEU A 492 -25.17 20.37 -1.97
C LEU A 492 -25.82 21.64 -2.54
N ALA A 493 -26.80 22.21 -1.85
CA ALA A 493 -27.43 23.45 -2.24
C ALA A 493 -26.64 24.73 -1.86
N ALA A 494 -25.56 24.58 -1.08
CA ALA A 494 -24.77 25.71 -0.63
C ALA A 494 -23.85 26.24 -1.74
N ASP A 495 -23.68 27.59 -1.78
CA ASP A 495 -22.77 28.25 -2.74
C ASP A 495 -21.39 28.52 -2.15
N GLU A 496 -20.96 27.70 -1.20
CA GLU A 496 -19.62 27.72 -0.57
C GLU A 496 -19.16 26.30 -0.25
N PRO A 497 -17.84 26.09 -0.03
CA PRO A 497 -17.33 24.76 0.30
C PRO A 497 -17.88 24.26 1.63
N SER A 498 -18.24 22.98 1.68
CA SER A 498 -18.78 22.34 2.88
C SER A 498 -18.12 21.00 3.16
N VAL A 499 -18.09 20.61 4.45
CA VAL A 499 -17.60 19.32 4.90
C VAL A 499 -18.66 18.63 5.75
N ILE A 500 -18.97 17.39 5.40
CA ILE A 500 -19.82 16.50 6.20
C ILE A 500 -18.93 15.41 6.78
N ILE A 501 -18.90 15.24 8.09
CA ILE A 501 -18.16 14.19 8.77
C ILE A 501 -19.15 13.11 9.17
N THR A 502 -19.10 11.96 8.51
CA THR A 502 -19.89 10.79 8.92
C THR A 502 -19.11 10.02 9.96
N ARG A 503 -19.51 10.11 11.23
CA ARG A 503 -18.75 9.55 12.36
C ARG A 503 -19.43 8.35 12.96
N ARG A 504 -18.80 7.18 12.81
CA ARG A 504 -19.18 5.94 13.47
C ARG A 504 -17.99 4.97 13.50
N PRO A 505 -17.57 4.47 14.66
CA PRO A 505 -16.40 3.57 14.76
C PRO A 505 -16.54 2.31 13.92
N CYS A 506 -15.41 1.83 13.38
CA CYS A 506 -15.35 0.56 12.65
C CYS A 506 -15.86 -0.58 13.55
N VAL A 507 -16.78 -1.38 13.04
CA VAL A 507 -17.43 -2.49 13.78
C VAL A 507 -16.46 -3.61 14.20
N LEU A 508 -15.29 -3.67 13.58
CA LEU A 508 -14.24 -4.66 13.90
C LEU A 508 -13.31 -4.22 15.03
N LEU A 509 -13.43 -2.99 15.52
CA LEU A 509 -12.64 -2.53 16.66
C LEU A 509 -13.08 -3.28 17.93
N LYS A 510 -12.11 -3.81 18.69
CA LYS A 510 -12.36 -4.57 19.92
C LYS A 510 -13.19 -3.81 20.97
N LYS A 511 -13.07 -2.48 21.00
CA LYS A 511 -13.83 -1.58 21.90
C LYS A 511 -15.30 -1.40 21.51
N VAL A 512 -15.69 -1.77 20.28
CA VAL A 512 -17.07 -1.63 19.80
C VAL A 512 -17.88 -2.84 20.22
N LYS A 513 -18.86 -2.61 21.09
CA LYS A 513 -19.79 -3.65 21.53
C LYS A 513 -20.77 -3.95 20.39
N LYS A 514 -20.92 -5.24 20.06
CA LYS A 514 -21.94 -5.73 19.14
C LYS A 514 -23.24 -5.90 19.90
N ASN A 515 -24.35 -5.51 19.29
CA ASN A 515 -25.67 -5.77 19.81
C ASN A 515 -26.14 -7.18 19.41
N PRO A 516 -27.17 -7.75 20.09
CA PRO A 516 -27.80 -8.99 19.67
C PRO A 516 -28.23 -8.92 18.19
N PRO A 517 -28.13 -10.04 17.45
CA PRO A 517 -28.54 -10.09 16.05
C PRO A 517 -30.04 -9.81 15.90
N PHE A 518 -30.41 -9.19 14.79
CA PHE A 518 -31.79 -9.06 14.38
C PHE A 518 -32.28 -10.35 13.73
N HIS A 519 -33.58 -10.55 13.70
CA HIS A 519 -34.28 -11.61 13.00
C HIS A 519 -35.38 -11.02 12.08
N VAL A 520 -35.92 -11.85 11.21
CA VAL A 520 -37.02 -11.46 10.29
C VAL A 520 -38.27 -12.21 10.66
N ASP A 521 -39.30 -11.49 11.08
CA ASP A 521 -40.67 -11.99 11.17
C ASP A 521 -41.19 -12.29 9.75
N ARG A 522 -41.20 -13.58 9.39
CA ARG A 522 -41.58 -14.02 8.03
C ARG A 522 -43.04 -13.70 7.68
N ALA A 523 -43.91 -13.60 8.66
CA ALA A 523 -45.33 -13.27 8.44
C ALA A 523 -45.49 -11.80 8.02
N ARG A 524 -44.72 -10.90 8.64
CA ARG A 524 -44.74 -9.48 8.31
C ARG A 524 -43.89 -9.13 7.08
N CYS A 525 -42.96 -9.98 6.69
CA CYS A 525 -42.10 -9.70 5.51
C CYS A 525 -42.92 -9.74 4.21
N VAL A 526 -43.00 -8.61 3.52
CA VAL A 526 -43.72 -8.46 2.23
C VAL A 526 -42.80 -8.62 1.02
N SER A 527 -41.60 -9.14 1.18
CA SER A 527 -40.64 -9.42 0.10
C SER A 527 -40.22 -8.21 -0.76
N CYS A 528 -40.32 -7.01 -0.21
CA CYS A 528 -40.01 -5.75 -0.92
C CYS A 528 -38.52 -5.54 -1.22
N LYS A 529 -37.63 -6.36 -0.68
CA LYS A 529 -36.16 -6.35 -0.87
C LYS A 529 -35.43 -5.04 -0.46
N MET A 530 -36.12 -4.09 0.19
CA MET A 530 -35.50 -2.81 0.62
C MET A 530 -34.29 -3.03 1.51
N CYS A 531 -34.32 -4.01 2.42
CA CYS A 531 -33.21 -4.36 3.31
C CYS A 531 -31.97 -4.92 2.55
N LEU A 532 -32.14 -5.48 1.36
CA LEU A 532 -31.03 -5.96 0.53
C LEU A 532 -30.25 -4.81 -0.11
N GLY A 533 -30.89 -3.66 -0.30
CA GLY A 533 -30.28 -2.49 -0.94
C GLY A 533 -29.07 -1.93 -0.21
N ILE A 534 -28.89 -2.25 1.08
CA ILE A 534 -27.68 -1.88 1.83
C ILE A 534 -26.48 -2.80 1.56
N GLY A 535 -26.68 -3.90 0.83
CA GLY A 535 -25.62 -4.85 0.48
C GLY A 535 -24.99 -5.59 1.67
N CYS A 536 -25.69 -5.71 2.82
CA CYS A 536 -25.14 -6.38 4.00
C CYS A 536 -25.04 -7.90 3.76
N PRO A 537 -23.86 -8.54 3.93
CA PRO A 537 -23.70 -9.97 3.70
C PRO A 537 -24.46 -10.86 4.71
N ALA A 538 -24.90 -10.28 5.84
CA ALA A 538 -25.75 -10.99 6.79
C ALA A 538 -27.21 -11.12 6.33
N ILE A 539 -27.63 -10.47 5.22
CA ILE A 539 -29.02 -10.48 4.75
C ILE A 539 -29.10 -11.16 3.38
N SER A 540 -29.99 -12.13 3.30
CA SER A 540 -30.26 -12.86 2.06
C SER A 540 -31.77 -13.07 1.86
N MET A 541 -32.16 -13.65 0.71
CA MET A 541 -33.52 -14.13 0.49
C MET A 541 -33.55 -15.65 0.57
N LYS A 542 -34.51 -16.18 1.31
CA LYS A 542 -34.79 -17.62 1.37
C LYS A 542 -36.29 -17.84 1.23
N GLU A 543 -36.71 -18.67 0.27
CA GLU A 543 -38.12 -18.96 -0.01
C GLU A 543 -39.00 -17.70 -0.17
N GLY A 544 -38.48 -16.73 -0.92
CA GLY A 544 -39.18 -15.47 -1.20
C GLY A 544 -39.23 -14.45 -0.05
N LYS A 545 -38.68 -14.74 1.13
CA LYS A 545 -38.62 -13.83 2.31
C LYS A 545 -37.19 -13.46 2.65
N ALA A 546 -37.01 -12.29 3.25
CA ALA A 546 -35.71 -11.90 3.78
C ALA A 546 -35.32 -12.83 4.95
N GLN A 547 -34.04 -13.11 5.06
CA GLN A 547 -33.44 -13.85 6.18
C GLN A 547 -32.18 -13.12 6.64
N ILE A 548 -31.94 -13.13 7.95
CA ILE A 548 -30.70 -12.60 8.56
C ILE A 548 -29.93 -13.78 9.15
N ASP A 549 -28.65 -13.87 8.78
CA ASP A 549 -27.71 -14.81 9.40
C ASP A 549 -27.25 -14.23 10.75
N ALA A 550 -27.67 -14.88 11.84
CA ALA A 550 -27.36 -14.45 13.20
C ALA A 550 -25.85 -14.55 13.51
N THR A 551 -25.08 -15.41 12.81
CA THR A 551 -23.64 -15.56 13.02
C THR A 551 -22.85 -14.38 12.44
N LEU A 552 -23.39 -13.72 11.41
CA LEU A 552 -22.80 -12.57 10.76
C LEU A 552 -23.37 -11.23 11.28
N CYS A 553 -24.61 -11.22 11.76
CA CYS A 553 -25.28 -9.99 12.18
C CYS A 553 -24.67 -9.42 13.46
N VAL A 554 -24.34 -8.13 13.43
CA VAL A 554 -23.75 -7.38 14.56
C VAL A 554 -24.76 -6.44 15.25
N GLY A 555 -26.02 -6.50 14.88
CA GLY A 555 -27.08 -5.70 15.51
C GLY A 555 -26.98 -4.18 15.26
N CYS A 556 -26.52 -3.75 14.10
CA CYS A 556 -26.29 -2.33 13.77
C CYS A 556 -27.56 -1.54 13.40
N ASP A 557 -28.72 -2.15 13.35
CA ASP A 557 -30.07 -1.61 13.08
C ASP A 557 -30.33 -1.03 11.67
N LEU A 558 -29.35 -0.86 10.82
CA LEU A 558 -29.49 -0.19 9.51
C LEU A 558 -30.60 -0.81 8.62
N CYS A 559 -30.67 -2.16 8.59
CA CYS A 559 -31.71 -2.87 7.82
C CYS A 559 -33.11 -2.73 8.46
N GLN A 560 -33.21 -2.63 9.79
CA GLN A 560 -34.45 -2.40 10.50
C GLN A 560 -35.05 -1.04 10.13
N ARG A 561 -34.22 0.01 10.07
CA ARG A 561 -34.61 1.37 9.68
C ARG A 561 -35.23 1.46 8.28
N LEU A 562 -34.85 0.53 7.39
CA LEU A 562 -35.40 0.44 6.03
C LEU A 562 -36.66 -0.44 5.93
N CYS A 563 -36.96 -1.21 6.96
CA CYS A 563 -38.07 -2.15 6.92
C CYS A 563 -39.41 -1.47 7.27
N LYS A 564 -40.06 -0.89 6.29
CA LYS A 564 -41.38 -0.23 6.48
C LYS A 564 -42.44 -1.13 7.11
N PRO A 565 -42.54 -2.45 6.76
CA PRO A 565 -43.51 -3.37 7.42
C PRO A 565 -43.15 -3.72 8.86
N GLY A 566 -41.98 -3.32 9.37
CA GLY A 566 -41.52 -3.69 10.70
C GLY A 566 -41.26 -5.18 10.90
N ALA A 567 -40.88 -5.86 9.82
CA ALA A 567 -40.59 -7.31 9.84
C ALA A 567 -39.21 -7.63 10.42
N ILE A 568 -38.28 -6.67 10.52
CA ILE A 568 -36.95 -6.86 11.11
C ILE A 568 -36.98 -6.39 12.54
N LYS A 569 -36.78 -7.33 13.49
CA LYS A 569 -36.92 -7.11 14.94
C LYS A 569 -35.69 -7.57 15.72
N LYS A 570 -35.50 -7.06 16.94
CA LYS A 570 -34.55 -7.59 17.92
C LYS A 570 -35.12 -8.88 18.51
N HIS A 571 -34.26 -9.78 18.98
CA HIS A 571 -34.66 -11.06 19.58
C HIS A 571 -35.57 -10.92 20.82
N ASP A 572 -35.53 -9.78 21.50
CA ASP A 572 -36.28 -9.52 22.74
C ASP A 572 -37.62 -8.80 22.50
N GLU A 573 -38.02 -8.58 21.23
CA GLU A 573 -39.23 -7.83 20.84
C GLU A 573 -40.34 -8.74 20.24
N ASP A 574 -40.37 -10.06 20.57
CA ASP A 574 -41.40 -11.01 20.14
C ASP A 574 -42.69 -10.92 20.94
#